data_c178651eb94b33d6a2855c2fba73dda9
#
_entry.id   c178651eb94b33d6a2855c2fba73dda9
#
_cell.length_a   1.000
_cell.length_b   1.000
_cell.length_c   1.000
_cell.angle_alpha   90.00
_cell.angle_beta   90.00
_cell.angle_gamma   90.00
#
_symmetry.space_group_name_H-M   'P 1'
#
loop_
_entity.id
_entity.type
_entity.pdbx_description
1 polymer ?
#
loop_
_entity_poly.entity_id
_entity_poly.type
_entity_poly.pdbx_seq_one_letter_code
_entity_poly.pdbx_strand_id
1 'polypeptide(L)'
;LAGPADLRVDVDSLLSGMGIGFPLPPDGPLSQKKELLCAVLYERQDETSDALCPGYKLVTDSLRNGLLPLSLPEGFYRLFLVYKSRNAGLANNSYINLLQGESVKILLDEVYEPHFERYQADFGTTIAGFFSDEPGFYNCIDTVFNFNAIVGKEKMPLPWSKELEELL
;
A
#
# COMPACT_ATOMS: atom_id res chain seq x y z
N LEU A 1 -3.52 -22.32 -3.98
CA LEU A 1 -2.78 -23.43 -3.37
C LEU A 1 -3.72 -24.60 -3.10
N ALA A 2 -3.24 -25.82 -3.21
CA ALA A 2 -4.01 -27.04 -2.89
C ALA A 2 -3.19 -27.91 -1.95
N GLY A 3 -3.87 -28.61 -1.05
CA GLY A 3 -3.32 -29.61 -0.16
C GLY A 3 -3.96 -30.99 -0.38
N PRO A 4 -3.35 -32.05 0.20
CA PRO A 4 -2.24 -31.98 1.15
C PRO A 4 -0.90 -31.66 0.47
N ALA A 5 -0.16 -30.70 1.01
CA ALA A 5 1.13 -30.31 0.45
C ALA A 5 2.03 -29.62 1.48
N ASP A 6 3.33 -29.84 1.37
CA ASP A 6 4.37 -29.05 2.02
C ASP A 6 5.00 -28.13 0.97
N LEU A 7 4.80 -26.84 1.12
CA LEU A 7 5.22 -25.83 0.17
C LEU A 7 6.27 -24.90 0.80
N ARG A 8 7.09 -24.31 -0.05
CA ARG A 8 7.96 -23.18 0.31
C ARG A 8 7.69 -22.05 -0.67
N VAL A 9 7.03 -21.02 -0.17
CA VAL A 9 6.70 -19.84 -0.97
C VAL A 9 7.85 -18.84 -0.87
N ASP A 10 8.46 -18.51 -2.00
CA ASP A 10 9.50 -17.48 -2.08
C ASP A 10 8.84 -16.10 -2.11
N VAL A 11 8.70 -15.52 -0.91
CA VAL A 11 8.02 -14.23 -0.72
C VAL A 11 8.85 -13.09 -1.31
N ASP A 12 10.17 -13.14 -1.19
CA ASP A 12 11.06 -12.09 -1.72
C ASP A 12 10.96 -12.01 -3.25
N SER A 13 10.96 -13.16 -3.92
CA SER A 13 10.75 -13.22 -5.38
C SER A 13 9.37 -12.73 -5.79
N LEU A 14 8.33 -13.11 -5.06
CA LEU A 14 6.97 -12.63 -5.32
C LEU A 14 6.88 -11.11 -5.16
N LEU A 15 7.37 -10.55 -4.06
CA LEU A 15 7.34 -9.12 -3.81
C LEU A 15 8.21 -8.33 -4.81
N SER A 16 9.32 -8.87 -5.25
CA SER A 16 10.16 -8.22 -6.27
C SER A 16 9.50 -8.20 -7.65
N GLY A 17 8.74 -9.22 -7.98
CA GLY A 17 7.96 -9.33 -9.23
C GLY A 17 6.67 -8.50 -9.23
N MET A 18 6.12 -8.19 -8.07
CA MET A 18 4.96 -7.34 -7.92
C MET A 18 5.40 -5.90 -8.01
N GLY A 19 5.09 -5.22 -9.07
CA GLY A 19 5.46 -3.82 -9.23
C GLY A 19 4.42 -3.07 -10.00
N ILE A 20 4.12 -1.89 -9.47
CA ILE A 20 3.23 -0.97 -10.13
C ILE A 20 3.87 0.40 -10.12
N GLY A 21 3.77 1.09 -11.25
CA GLY A 21 4.29 2.43 -11.42
C GLY A 21 5.59 2.49 -12.20
N PHE A 22 6.12 3.68 -12.33
CA PHE A 22 7.40 3.91 -12.98
C PHE A 22 8.54 3.31 -12.15
N PRO A 23 9.56 2.72 -12.79
CA PRO A 23 10.70 2.22 -12.06
C PRO A 23 11.36 3.38 -11.29
N LEU A 24 11.39 3.24 -9.97
CA LEU A 24 12.16 4.14 -9.11
C LEU A 24 13.63 3.71 -9.13
N PRO A 25 14.56 4.63 -8.85
CA PRO A 25 15.96 4.27 -8.66
C PRO A 25 16.09 3.14 -7.61
N PRO A 26 16.96 2.16 -7.83
CA PRO A 26 17.16 1.07 -6.90
C PRO A 26 17.68 1.52 -5.53
N ASP A 27 18.35 2.66 -5.50
CA ASP A 27 18.98 3.25 -4.32
C ASP A 27 18.41 4.64 -4.02
N GLY A 28 18.43 5.03 -2.76
CA GLY A 28 18.02 6.35 -2.31
C GLY A 28 16.69 6.37 -1.56
N PRO A 29 16.24 7.57 -1.12
CA PRO A 29 15.05 7.72 -0.28
C PRO A 29 13.75 7.31 -0.98
N LEU A 30 13.74 7.26 -2.31
CA LEU A 30 12.61 6.85 -3.13
C LEU A 30 12.73 5.41 -3.64
N SER A 31 13.67 4.62 -3.12
CA SER A 31 13.83 3.23 -3.56
C SER A 31 12.55 2.41 -3.36
N GLN A 32 12.32 1.48 -4.30
CA GLN A 32 11.12 0.61 -4.29
C GLN A 32 11.19 -0.53 -3.27
N LYS A 33 11.74 -0.29 -2.09
CA LYS A 33 11.76 -1.34 -1.09
C LYS A 33 10.34 -1.68 -0.65
N LYS A 34 9.89 -2.87 -0.99
CA LYS A 34 8.63 -3.44 -0.51
C LYS A 34 8.87 -4.11 0.83
N GLU A 35 7.97 -3.92 1.75
CA GLU A 35 8.04 -4.51 3.08
C GLU A 35 6.77 -5.32 3.32
N LEU A 36 6.96 -6.62 3.58
CA LEU A 36 5.84 -7.47 3.97
C LEU A 36 5.34 -7.03 5.35
N LEU A 37 4.06 -6.73 5.44
CA LEU A 37 3.36 -6.43 6.68
C LEU A 37 2.83 -7.72 7.31
N CYS A 38 2.11 -8.51 6.53
CA CYS A 38 1.65 -9.81 6.99
C CYS A 38 1.41 -10.80 5.84
N ALA A 39 1.43 -12.08 6.20
CA ALA A 39 1.02 -13.18 5.34
C ALA A 39 -0.14 -13.92 6.00
N VAL A 40 -1.26 -14.02 5.29
CA VAL A 40 -2.52 -14.57 5.81
C VAL A 40 -2.99 -15.70 4.91
N LEU A 41 -3.22 -16.85 5.49
CA LEU A 41 -3.73 -18.04 4.79
C LEU A 41 -5.21 -18.23 5.12
N TYR A 42 -6.03 -18.31 4.07
CA TYR A 42 -7.43 -18.67 4.13
C TYR A 42 -7.69 -20.01 3.44
N GLU A 43 -8.59 -20.79 3.97
CA GLU A 43 -9.19 -21.91 3.24
C GLU A 43 -10.25 -21.37 2.27
N ARG A 44 -10.31 -21.95 1.07
CA ARG A 44 -11.35 -21.69 0.08
C ARG A 44 -12.41 -22.76 0.11
N GLN A 45 -13.64 -22.41 -0.26
CA GLN A 45 -14.74 -23.35 -0.29
C GLN A 45 -14.52 -24.49 -1.29
N ASP A 46 -13.93 -24.19 -2.43
CA ASP A 46 -13.58 -25.16 -3.47
C ASP A 46 -12.47 -24.64 -4.40
N GLU A 47 -12.11 -25.44 -5.39
CA GLU A 47 -11.04 -25.10 -6.36
C GLU A 47 -11.37 -23.89 -7.22
N THR A 48 -12.62 -23.71 -7.60
CA THR A 48 -13.07 -22.71 -8.58
C THR A 48 -13.60 -21.44 -7.96
N SER A 49 -14.13 -21.53 -6.74
CA SER A 49 -14.70 -20.39 -6.02
C SER A 49 -13.64 -19.47 -5.46
N ASP A 50 -13.87 -18.17 -5.53
CA ASP A 50 -13.09 -17.17 -4.79
C ASP A 50 -13.58 -16.98 -3.35
N ALA A 51 -14.67 -17.65 -2.97
CA ALA A 51 -15.22 -17.58 -1.64
C ALA A 51 -14.27 -18.22 -0.60
N LEU A 52 -14.07 -17.49 0.49
CA LEU A 52 -13.24 -17.92 1.61
C LEU A 52 -14.11 -18.59 2.69
N CYS A 53 -13.57 -19.63 3.30
CA CYS A 53 -14.16 -20.17 4.51
C CYS A 53 -13.97 -19.20 5.69
N PRO A 54 -14.84 -19.26 6.71
CA PRO A 54 -14.63 -18.49 7.94
C PRO A 54 -13.32 -18.84 8.63
N GLY A 55 -12.67 -17.83 9.20
CA GLY A 55 -11.39 -17.99 9.88
C GLY A 55 -10.19 -17.82 8.93
N TYR A 56 -9.04 -17.55 9.54
CA TYR A 56 -7.77 -17.39 8.84
C TYR A 56 -6.62 -17.82 9.75
N LYS A 57 -5.48 -18.03 9.15
CA LYS A 57 -4.23 -18.30 9.86
C LYS A 57 -3.19 -17.25 9.48
N LEU A 58 -2.67 -16.53 10.47
CA LEU A 58 -1.47 -15.71 10.29
C LEU A 58 -0.27 -16.63 10.19
N VAL A 59 0.50 -16.49 9.12
CA VAL A 59 1.68 -17.30 8.84
C VAL A 59 2.95 -16.45 8.71
N THR A 60 2.85 -15.17 8.99
CA THR A 60 3.97 -14.21 8.93
C THR A 60 5.17 -14.66 9.75
N ASP A 61 4.93 -15.14 10.97
CA ASP A 61 5.98 -15.57 11.90
C ASP A 61 6.72 -16.83 11.44
N SER A 62 6.20 -17.51 10.44
CA SER A 62 6.88 -18.68 9.83
C SER A 62 7.90 -18.28 8.77
N LEU A 63 7.91 -17.01 8.33
CA LEU A 63 8.84 -16.52 7.33
C LEU A 63 10.29 -16.60 7.82
N ARG A 64 11.16 -17.19 7.03
CA ARG A 64 12.61 -17.31 7.31
C ARG A 64 13.41 -17.06 6.02
N ASN A 65 14.26 -16.07 6.05
CA ASN A 65 15.13 -15.71 4.92
C ASN A 65 14.37 -15.58 3.59
N GLY A 66 13.21 -14.90 3.61
CA GLY A 66 12.38 -14.69 2.43
C GLY A 66 11.53 -15.90 2.01
N LEU A 67 11.68 -17.05 2.66
CA LEU A 67 10.91 -18.26 2.38
C LEU A 67 9.85 -18.50 3.46
N LEU A 68 8.62 -18.73 3.01
CA LEU A 68 7.48 -19.06 3.87
C LEU A 68 7.14 -20.54 3.73
N PRO A 69 7.51 -21.38 4.72
CA PRO A 69 7.09 -22.78 4.74
C PRO A 69 5.61 -22.88 5.10
N LEU A 70 4.87 -23.66 4.33
CA LEU A 70 3.46 -23.94 4.55
C LEU A 70 3.21 -25.44 4.50
N SER A 71 2.63 -25.99 5.57
CA SER A 71 2.09 -27.34 5.57
C SER A 71 0.57 -27.23 5.46
N LEU A 72 0.03 -27.66 4.34
CA LEU A 72 -1.38 -27.54 3.99
C LEU A 72 -2.06 -28.90 4.14
N PRO A 73 -3.10 -29.04 4.99
CA PRO A 73 -4.00 -30.20 4.95
C PRO A 73 -4.70 -30.35 3.60
N GLU A 74 -5.49 -31.40 3.45
CA GLU A 74 -6.36 -31.55 2.29
C GLU A 74 -7.32 -30.35 2.19
N GLY A 75 -7.42 -29.75 1.00
CA GLY A 75 -8.27 -28.58 0.75
C GLY A 75 -7.65 -27.58 -0.23
N PHE A 76 -8.35 -26.48 -0.43
CA PHE A 76 -7.93 -25.39 -1.29
C PHE A 76 -7.67 -24.14 -0.45
N TYR A 77 -6.60 -23.40 -0.79
CA TYR A 77 -6.14 -22.29 0.04
C TYR A 77 -5.84 -21.06 -0.80
N ARG A 78 -6.00 -19.89 -0.17
CA ARG A 78 -5.53 -18.62 -0.70
C ARG A 78 -4.57 -17.97 0.30
N LEU A 79 -3.37 -17.70 -0.16
CA LEU A 79 -2.38 -16.92 0.57
C LEU A 79 -2.49 -15.46 0.14
N PHE A 80 -2.69 -14.58 1.11
CA PHE A 80 -2.60 -13.14 0.94
C PHE A 80 -1.26 -12.67 1.50
N LEU A 81 -0.51 -11.96 0.68
CA LEU A 81 0.68 -11.23 1.09
C LEU A 81 0.31 -9.75 1.11
N VAL A 82 0.27 -9.18 2.29
CA VAL A 82 0.01 -7.74 2.49
C VAL A 82 1.36 -7.06 2.65
N TYR A 83 1.64 -6.12 1.79
CA TYR A 83 2.91 -5.42 1.79
C TYR A 83 2.73 -3.92 1.57
N LYS A 84 3.64 -3.12 2.08
CA LYS A 84 3.70 -1.69 1.78
C LYS A 84 4.78 -1.41 0.73
N SER A 85 4.52 -0.41 -0.07
CA SER A 85 5.46 0.13 -1.04
C SER A 85 5.33 1.64 -1.13
N ARG A 86 6.31 2.29 -1.73
CA ARG A 86 6.24 3.73 -2.00
C ARG A 86 5.65 4.08 -3.36
N ASN A 87 5.13 3.08 -4.08
CA ASN A 87 4.46 3.31 -5.35
C ASN A 87 3.04 3.82 -5.11
N ALA A 88 2.81 5.05 -5.47
CA ALA A 88 1.51 5.70 -5.33
C ALA A 88 0.64 5.60 -6.60
N GLY A 89 0.88 4.68 -7.48
CA GLY A 89 0.12 4.64 -8.75
C GLY A 89 0.17 5.98 -9.51
N LEU A 90 -0.41 6.09 -10.67
CA LEU A 90 -0.37 7.29 -11.51
C LEU A 90 0.98 8.03 -11.46
N ALA A 91 1.75 8.21 -12.24
CA ALA A 91 2.95 9.00 -12.46
C ALA A 91 3.51 9.85 -11.28
N ASN A 92 2.92 9.78 -10.08
CA ASN A 92 3.25 10.69 -8.97
C ASN A 92 3.70 9.95 -7.71
N ASN A 93 4.88 9.35 -7.78
CA ASN A 93 5.52 8.70 -6.63
C ASN A 93 6.03 9.70 -5.56
N SER A 94 5.89 10.99 -5.82
CA SER A 94 6.36 12.07 -4.94
C SER A 94 5.21 12.77 -4.21
N TYR A 95 3.99 12.27 -4.32
CA TYR A 95 2.86 12.86 -3.61
C TYR A 95 2.94 12.57 -2.11
N ILE A 96 2.52 13.54 -1.30
CA ILE A 96 2.52 13.40 0.16
C ILE A 96 1.52 12.33 0.62
N ASN A 97 1.86 11.64 1.69
CA ASN A 97 0.92 10.72 2.34
C ASN A 97 0.01 11.51 3.29
N LEU A 98 -1.23 11.75 2.87
CA LEU A 98 -2.22 12.50 3.64
C LEU A 98 -2.68 11.80 4.93
N LEU A 99 -2.36 10.50 5.11
CA LEU A 99 -2.62 9.76 6.36
C LEU A 99 -1.46 9.85 7.36
N GLN A 100 -0.39 10.54 7.02
CA GLN A 100 0.79 10.65 7.87
C GLN A 100 0.98 12.11 8.30
N GLY A 101 0.83 12.37 9.60
CA GLY A 101 0.93 13.72 10.15
C GLY A 101 2.25 14.43 9.83
N GLU A 102 3.37 13.71 9.86
CA GLU A 102 4.69 14.25 9.50
C GLU A 102 4.75 14.70 8.03
N SER A 103 4.14 13.95 7.11
CA SER A 103 4.08 14.34 5.69
C SER A 103 3.24 15.59 5.49
N VAL A 104 2.10 15.68 6.17
CA VAL A 104 1.24 16.88 6.14
C VAL A 104 1.97 18.08 6.75
N LYS A 105 2.70 17.86 7.85
CA LYS A 105 3.49 18.93 8.48
C LYS A 105 4.53 19.52 7.54
N ILE A 106 5.22 18.70 6.75
CA ILE A 106 6.17 19.19 5.73
C ILE A 106 5.47 20.14 4.75
N LEU A 107 4.26 19.78 4.28
CA LEU A 107 3.49 20.65 3.38
C LEU A 107 3.16 21.99 4.05
N LEU A 108 2.76 21.95 5.32
CA LEU A 108 2.47 23.16 6.07
C LEU A 108 3.72 24.02 6.23
N ASP A 109 4.81 23.46 6.74
CA ASP A 109 6.05 24.17 7.05
C ASP A 109 6.74 24.75 5.80
N GLU A 110 6.72 24.02 4.68
CA GLU A 110 7.45 24.43 3.47
C GLU A 110 6.61 25.27 2.49
N VAL A 111 5.29 25.20 2.59
CA VAL A 111 4.41 25.89 1.65
C VAL A 111 3.51 26.91 2.35
N TYR A 112 2.70 26.45 3.30
CA TYR A 112 1.65 27.34 3.87
C TYR A 112 2.22 28.37 4.84
N GLU A 113 3.05 27.98 5.79
CA GLU A 113 3.61 28.88 6.79
C GLU A 113 4.48 29.99 6.17
N PRO A 114 5.43 29.72 5.25
CA PRO A 114 6.22 30.79 4.63
C PRO A 114 5.37 31.79 3.84
N HIS A 115 4.30 31.34 3.20
CA HIS A 115 3.38 32.25 2.51
C HIS A 115 2.58 33.09 3.50
N PHE A 116 2.08 32.48 4.56
CA PHE A 116 1.34 33.18 5.60
C PHE A 116 2.23 34.22 6.30
N GLU A 117 3.43 33.86 6.71
CA GLU A 117 4.37 34.78 7.35
C GLU A 117 4.68 36.00 6.45
N ARG A 118 4.92 35.75 5.15
CA ARG A 118 5.28 36.81 4.21
C ARG A 118 4.11 37.75 3.89
N TYR A 119 2.91 37.24 3.80
CA TYR A 119 1.73 37.95 3.32
C TYR A 119 0.64 38.10 4.37
N GLN A 120 0.96 37.94 5.64
CA GLN A 120 0.00 37.96 6.74
C GLN A 120 -0.94 39.17 6.70
N ALA A 121 -0.42 40.37 6.38
CA ALA A 121 -1.20 41.60 6.30
C ALA A 121 -2.21 41.64 5.15
N ASP A 122 -2.01 40.78 4.14
CA ASP A 122 -2.88 40.72 2.97
C ASP A 122 -4.01 39.67 3.11
N PHE A 123 -3.90 38.77 4.09
CA PHE A 123 -4.95 37.80 4.36
C PHE A 123 -6.21 38.46 4.90
N GLY A 124 -7.35 38.05 4.34
CA GLY A 124 -8.66 38.65 4.67
C GLY A 124 -8.97 39.96 3.93
N THR A 125 -8.02 40.50 3.17
CA THR A 125 -8.20 41.69 2.32
C THR A 125 -7.95 41.34 0.84
N THR A 126 -6.70 41.13 0.45
CA THR A 126 -6.29 40.82 -0.91
C THR A 126 -6.23 39.31 -1.14
N ILE A 127 -5.78 38.55 -0.14
CA ILE A 127 -5.69 37.10 -0.17
C ILE A 127 -6.85 36.49 0.62
N ALA A 128 -7.79 35.87 -0.07
CA ALA A 128 -8.93 35.22 0.57
C ALA A 128 -8.59 33.91 1.29
N GLY A 129 -7.54 33.22 0.84
CA GLY A 129 -7.12 31.92 1.39
C GLY A 129 -6.30 31.10 0.40
N PHE A 130 -6.13 29.85 0.74
CA PHE A 130 -5.50 28.85 -0.15
C PHE A 130 -6.57 28.02 -0.84
N PHE A 131 -6.29 27.62 -2.06
CA PHE A 131 -7.10 26.68 -2.82
C PHE A 131 -6.29 25.39 -3.05
N SER A 132 -6.89 24.26 -2.79
CA SER A 132 -6.33 22.94 -3.11
C SER A 132 -7.28 22.22 -4.05
N ASP A 133 -6.74 21.72 -5.15
CA ASP A 133 -7.49 20.99 -6.16
C ASP A 133 -7.29 19.49 -5.99
N GLU A 134 -8.39 18.75 -6.02
CA GLU A 134 -8.45 17.28 -6.04
C GLU A 134 -7.44 16.59 -5.11
N PRO A 135 -7.42 16.89 -3.79
CA PRO A 135 -6.57 16.15 -2.88
C PRO A 135 -6.94 14.67 -2.89
N GLY A 136 -5.97 13.81 -3.09
CA GLY A 136 -6.24 12.38 -3.24
C GLY A 136 -5.05 11.51 -2.88
N PHE A 137 -5.26 10.22 -2.79
CA PHE A 137 -4.19 9.26 -2.52
C PHE A 137 -3.47 8.82 -3.79
N TYR A 138 -4.00 9.13 -4.96
CA TYR A 138 -3.46 8.79 -6.28
C TYR A 138 -3.05 7.31 -6.39
N ASN A 139 -3.91 6.46 -5.86
CA ASN A 139 -3.65 5.04 -5.69
C ASN A 139 -4.19 4.17 -6.84
N CYS A 140 -4.77 4.77 -7.89
CA CYS A 140 -5.19 4.06 -9.09
C CYS A 140 -4.12 4.14 -10.18
N ILE A 141 -3.81 3.02 -10.84
CA ILE A 141 -2.62 2.89 -11.68
C ILE A 141 -2.92 3.00 -13.17
N ASP A 142 -3.98 2.41 -13.64
CA ASP A 142 -4.21 2.29 -15.08
C ASP A 142 -4.82 3.55 -15.70
N THR A 143 -5.87 4.05 -15.10
CA THR A 143 -6.56 5.28 -15.51
C THR A 143 -7.34 5.84 -14.34
N VAL A 144 -7.63 7.12 -14.37
CA VAL A 144 -8.45 7.81 -13.36
C VAL A 144 -9.81 7.12 -13.14
N PHE A 145 -10.28 6.35 -14.11
CA PHE A 145 -11.61 5.70 -14.09
C PHE A 145 -11.54 4.19 -14.37
N ASN A 146 -10.65 3.49 -13.70
CA ASN A 146 -10.64 2.03 -13.81
C ASN A 146 -11.74 1.41 -12.92
N PHE A 147 -12.94 1.26 -13.46
CA PHE A 147 -14.06 0.66 -12.74
C PHE A 147 -13.89 -0.83 -12.41
N ASN A 148 -12.88 -1.48 -12.98
CA ASN A 148 -12.53 -2.88 -12.70
C ASN A 148 -11.43 -3.01 -11.65
N ALA A 149 -10.89 -1.90 -11.17
CA ALA A 149 -9.88 -1.94 -10.11
C ALA A 149 -10.53 -2.35 -8.77
N ILE A 150 -9.88 -3.26 -8.08
CA ILE A 150 -10.33 -3.72 -6.76
C ILE A 150 -9.45 -3.06 -5.71
N VAL A 151 -10.09 -2.37 -4.78
CA VAL A 151 -9.41 -1.70 -3.65
C VAL A 151 -8.56 -2.72 -2.87
N GLY A 152 -7.33 -2.33 -2.54
CA GLY A 152 -6.37 -3.19 -1.85
C GLY A 152 -5.65 -4.20 -2.76
N LYS A 153 -5.87 -4.16 -4.06
CA LYS A 153 -5.09 -4.91 -5.06
C LYS A 153 -4.01 -4.03 -5.66
N GLU A 154 -3.11 -4.65 -6.43
CA GLU A 154 -1.95 -3.95 -7.01
C GLU A 154 -2.30 -2.71 -7.82
N LYS A 155 -3.42 -2.73 -8.53
CA LYS A 155 -3.87 -1.62 -9.37
C LYS A 155 -4.60 -0.52 -8.60
N MET A 156 -5.01 -0.77 -7.37
CA MET A 156 -5.63 0.19 -6.47
C MET A 156 -5.18 -0.08 -5.03
N PRO A 157 -3.90 0.19 -4.71
CA PRO A 157 -3.39 0.02 -3.36
C PRO A 157 -4.10 0.96 -2.38
N LEU A 158 -4.13 0.60 -1.12
CA LEU A 158 -4.63 1.46 -0.06
C LEU A 158 -3.50 2.35 0.48
N PRO A 159 -3.81 3.59 0.86
CA PRO A 159 -2.85 4.40 1.61
C PRO A 159 -2.57 3.77 2.97
N TRP A 160 -1.36 3.94 3.47
CA TRP A 160 -0.91 3.36 4.73
C TRP A 160 -0.08 4.34 5.54
N SER A 161 -0.25 4.34 6.85
CA SER A 161 0.62 5.04 7.80
C SER A 161 0.78 4.20 9.07
N LYS A 162 1.78 4.54 9.90
CA LYS A 162 1.96 3.90 11.20
C LYS A 162 0.83 4.24 12.14
N GLU A 163 0.34 5.45 12.08
CA GLU A 163 -0.79 5.92 12.89
C GLU A 163 -2.07 5.12 12.57
N LEU A 164 -2.27 4.77 11.29
CA LEU A 164 -3.37 3.89 10.90
C LEU A 164 -3.18 2.46 11.42
N GLU A 165 -1.94 1.94 11.40
CA GLU A 165 -1.61 0.62 11.93
C GLU A 165 -1.92 0.49 13.43
N GLU A 166 -1.67 1.56 14.20
CA GLU A 166 -1.94 1.59 15.64
C GLU A 166 -3.44 1.69 15.99
N LEU A 167 -4.28 2.10 15.03
CA LEU A 167 -5.71 2.24 15.19
C LEU A 167 -6.51 0.98 14.82
N LEU A 168 -5.91 0.02 14.13
CA LEU A 168 -6.54 -1.21 13.63
C LEU A 168 -6.25 -2.41 14.53
#